data_ea0fbe6466b218d579c9497c0b3ee861
#
_entry.id   ea0fbe6466b218d579c9497c0b3ee861
#
_cell.length_a   1.000
_cell.length_b   1.000
_cell.length_c   1.000
_cell.angle_alpha   90.00
_cell.angle_beta   90.00
_cell.angle_gamma   90.00
#
_symmetry.space_group_name_H-M   'P 1'
#
loop_
_entity.id
_entity.type
_entity.pdbx_description
1 polymer ?
#
loop_
_entity_poly.entity_id
_entity_poly.type
_entity_poly.pdbx_seq_one_letter_code
_entity_poly.pdbx_strand_id
1 'polypeptide(L)'
;MHGRLKVRSSAEEAARKRKEQEQKAQKFRAGMGRILMKKVANELDDEMMDLTGRVLSANPDIATLWNLRRQCLQKIASEDKDNQAVFDKDLSFTEMCLQVNPKSYCAWHHRCWVLENAPTPNWQKEVDLCTRYLKLDERNFHCWDYRRYVVEKAKIPLEKELDFCTEKIQNNFSNYSSWHYRSKLLPVLYPNREDPSRPVSEEKLREELELVLTAAFTDPNDSSAWFYQRWLLGYSQPELDIAAFRLDTVRKLAVIAFTRPVNLKHKNVTLTFDFDKEINQGSDWQPVATDGSHAVTWLLEGLNTTFSDEHVSFVSFKDENGNLYTLEVQRLSETSLIAIKLPKFEHEFNDAVLDVLKTQLDSCQQLLEYEPDSKWTLLTAALLMKAIDRRRYYDHMLAYLEKLQTVDPMRQGYYRDLTSRWSIENRLERWIGANGIPNGKLDLSGLKLERLFYEQYLSVAEEIDLSNNQLTHGSLGKLSYFSFCKRLSLENSFENAEKAQPVLRQLGWD
;
A
#
# COMPACT_ATOMS: atom_id res chain seq x y z
N MET A 1 -23.45 10.86 3.92
CA MET A 1 -24.85 11.18 3.53
C MET A 1 -25.20 10.60 2.16
N HIS A 2 -24.63 9.49 1.76
CA HIS A 2 -24.97 8.78 0.54
C HIS A 2 -26.09 7.78 0.85
N GLY A 3 -27.21 7.84 0.10
CA GLY A 3 -28.33 6.88 0.25
C GLY A 3 -29.67 7.48 0.75
N ARG A 4 -29.77 8.76 1.08
CA ARG A 4 -31.09 9.37 1.33
C ARG A 4 -31.79 9.71 0.01
N LEU A 5 -32.90 9.03 -0.27
CA LEU A 5 -33.81 9.41 -1.34
C LEU A 5 -34.21 10.88 -1.19
N LYS A 6 -34.06 11.68 -2.27
CA LYS A 6 -34.57 13.04 -2.32
C LYS A 6 -36.13 12.97 -2.27
N VAL A 7 -36.69 13.24 -1.11
CA VAL A 7 -38.14 13.46 -0.99
C VAL A 7 -38.46 14.83 -1.62
N ARG A 8 -39.37 14.87 -2.56
CA ARG A 8 -39.90 16.14 -3.10
C ARG A 8 -40.60 16.91 -1.96
N SER A 9 -39.99 18.02 -1.52
CA SER A 9 -40.64 18.94 -0.58
C SER A 9 -41.75 19.73 -1.29
N SER A 10 -42.83 20.08 -0.57
CA SER A 10 -43.83 20.98 -1.09
C SER A 10 -43.25 22.36 -1.45
N ALA A 11 -43.91 23.12 -2.34
CA ALA A 11 -43.43 24.44 -2.72
C ALA A 11 -43.30 25.40 -1.52
N GLU A 12 -44.20 25.27 -0.54
CA GLU A 12 -44.16 26.04 0.72
C GLU A 12 -43.00 25.66 1.61
N GLU A 13 -42.69 24.36 1.76
CA GLU A 13 -41.50 23.88 2.50
C GLU A 13 -40.22 24.32 1.82
N ALA A 14 -40.18 24.29 0.51
CA ALA A 14 -39.01 24.74 -0.23
C ALA A 14 -38.77 26.26 -0.06
N ALA A 15 -39.83 27.07 -0.10
CA ALA A 15 -39.80 28.49 0.16
C ALA A 15 -39.35 28.82 1.59
N ARG A 16 -39.89 28.10 2.61
CA ARG A 16 -39.48 28.26 4.00
C ARG A 16 -38.02 27.92 4.19
N LYS A 17 -37.51 26.79 3.64
CA LYS A 17 -36.12 26.37 3.72
C LYS A 17 -35.20 27.39 3.04
N ARG A 18 -35.63 27.97 1.90
CA ARG A 18 -34.89 29.01 1.21
C ARG A 18 -34.73 30.28 2.06
N LYS A 19 -35.83 30.75 2.68
CA LYS A 19 -35.81 31.91 3.58
C LYS A 19 -34.92 31.69 4.80
N GLU A 20 -34.96 30.49 5.41
CA GLU A 20 -34.07 30.11 6.52
C GLU A 20 -32.58 30.09 6.07
N GLN A 21 -32.29 29.59 4.88
CA GLN A 21 -30.93 29.57 4.31
C GLN A 21 -30.43 31.00 4.03
N GLU A 22 -31.27 31.86 3.49
CA GLU A 22 -30.94 33.28 3.26
C GLU A 22 -30.62 33.99 4.58
N GLN A 23 -31.42 33.81 5.61
CA GLN A 23 -31.17 34.37 6.93
C GLN A 23 -29.86 33.84 7.55
N LYS A 24 -29.58 32.53 7.42
CA LYS A 24 -28.31 31.93 7.87
C LYS A 24 -27.13 32.51 7.09
N ALA A 25 -27.25 32.66 5.79
CA ALA A 25 -26.22 33.24 4.93
C ALA A 25 -25.94 34.72 5.25
N GLN A 26 -26.98 35.49 5.58
CA GLN A 26 -26.86 36.90 5.99
C GLN A 26 -26.12 37.02 7.31
N LYS A 27 -26.49 36.22 8.33
CA LYS A 27 -25.81 36.18 9.64
C LYS A 27 -24.34 35.76 9.49
N PHE A 28 -24.07 34.75 8.66
CA PHE A 28 -22.71 34.29 8.36
C PHE A 28 -21.88 35.40 7.72
N ARG A 29 -22.39 36.10 6.69
CA ARG A 29 -21.69 37.22 6.02
C ARG A 29 -21.38 38.36 6.98
N ALA A 30 -22.35 38.72 7.83
CA ALA A 30 -22.15 39.77 8.83
C ALA A 30 -21.07 39.41 9.86
N GLY A 31 -21.08 38.17 10.37
CA GLY A 31 -20.07 37.66 11.28
C GLY A 31 -18.68 37.60 10.65
N MET A 32 -18.58 37.06 9.44
CA MET A 32 -17.33 37.00 8.70
C MET A 32 -16.77 38.39 8.36
N GLY A 33 -17.64 39.34 7.96
CA GLY A 33 -17.25 40.72 7.70
C GLY A 33 -16.60 41.38 8.93
N ARG A 34 -17.18 41.22 10.14
CA ARG A 34 -16.63 41.73 11.37
C ARG A 34 -15.29 41.06 11.74
N ILE A 35 -15.21 39.72 11.59
CA ILE A 35 -13.96 38.96 11.81
C ILE A 35 -12.84 39.47 10.90
N LEU A 36 -13.14 39.68 9.59
CA LEU A 36 -12.14 40.15 8.64
C LEU A 36 -11.69 41.59 8.93
N MET A 37 -12.60 42.49 9.35
CA MET A 37 -12.24 43.82 9.77
C MET A 37 -11.30 43.80 10.97
N LYS A 38 -11.62 43.04 12.01
CA LYS A 38 -10.75 42.87 13.19
C LYS A 38 -9.40 42.23 12.82
N LYS A 39 -9.37 41.29 11.89
CA LYS A 39 -8.13 40.70 11.37
C LYS A 39 -7.23 41.76 10.72
N VAL A 40 -7.80 42.64 9.87
CA VAL A 40 -7.05 43.72 9.21
C VAL A 40 -6.51 44.74 10.25
N ALA A 41 -7.30 45.02 11.28
CA ALA A 41 -6.90 45.87 12.41
C ALA A 41 -5.92 45.19 13.37
N ASN A 42 -5.60 43.91 13.18
CA ASN A 42 -4.77 43.10 14.08
C ASN A 42 -5.31 43.02 15.53
N GLU A 43 -6.65 43.07 15.67
CA GLU A 43 -7.36 42.97 16.95
C GLU A 43 -7.60 41.49 17.28
N LEU A 44 -6.60 40.88 17.93
CA LEU A 44 -6.62 39.50 18.40
C LEU A 44 -6.98 39.48 19.89
N ASP A 45 -8.26 39.42 20.21
CA ASP A 45 -8.83 39.57 21.52
C ASP A 45 -9.98 38.60 21.82
N ASP A 46 -10.59 38.70 23.00
CA ASP A 46 -11.73 37.87 23.42
C ASP A 46 -12.94 38.03 22.50
N GLU A 47 -13.17 39.22 21.93
CA GLU A 47 -14.26 39.42 20.96
C GLU A 47 -14.00 38.59 19.68
N MET A 48 -12.76 38.53 19.20
CA MET A 48 -12.38 37.68 18.07
C MET A 48 -12.62 36.18 18.41
N MET A 49 -12.29 35.77 19.63
CA MET A 49 -12.55 34.41 20.10
C MET A 49 -14.06 34.09 20.10
N ASP A 50 -14.90 35.02 20.56
CA ASP A 50 -16.35 34.87 20.59
C ASP A 50 -16.96 34.81 19.16
N LEU A 51 -16.56 35.75 18.31
CA LEU A 51 -17.04 35.82 16.92
C LEU A 51 -16.70 34.56 16.11
N THR A 52 -15.43 34.13 16.18
CA THR A 52 -14.99 32.88 15.53
C THR A 52 -15.70 31.67 16.09
N GLY A 53 -15.91 31.64 17.43
CA GLY A 53 -16.66 30.59 18.12
C GLY A 53 -18.10 30.46 17.64
N ARG A 54 -18.84 31.57 17.50
CA ARG A 54 -20.22 31.56 16.99
C ARG A 54 -20.33 31.00 15.56
N VAL A 55 -19.36 31.29 14.71
CA VAL A 55 -19.36 30.77 13.34
C VAL A 55 -18.97 29.30 13.31
N LEU A 56 -17.91 28.91 14.03
CA LEU A 56 -17.39 27.54 14.05
C LEU A 56 -18.35 26.54 14.76
N SER A 57 -19.12 26.99 15.75
CA SER A 57 -20.16 26.14 16.37
C SER A 57 -21.27 25.75 15.38
N ALA A 58 -21.48 26.52 14.32
CA ALA A 58 -22.43 26.18 13.26
C ALA A 58 -21.74 25.44 12.09
N ASN A 59 -20.50 25.72 11.79
CA ASN A 59 -19.70 25.08 10.75
C ASN A 59 -18.24 24.97 11.18
N PRO A 60 -17.79 23.83 11.73
CA PRO A 60 -16.43 23.65 12.20
C PRO A 60 -15.39 23.42 11.09
N ASP A 61 -15.76 23.43 9.82
CA ASP A 61 -14.86 23.14 8.70
C ASP A 61 -14.24 24.39 8.06
N ILE A 62 -14.21 25.53 8.77
CA ILE A 62 -13.63 26.77 8.29
C ILE A 62 -12.22 26.95 8.84
N ALA A 63 -11.21 26.44 8.11
CA ALA A 63 -9.80 26.44 8.53
C ALA A 63 -9.27 27.85 8.91
N THR A 64 -9.65 28.89 8.17
CA THR A 64 -9.22 30.27 8.42
C THR A 64 -9.59 30.75 9.83
N LEU A 65 -10.78 30.38 10.33
CA LEU A 65 -11.22 30.80 11.65
C LEU A 65 -10.45 30.06 12.77
N TRP A 66 -10.12 28.80 12.56
CA TRP A 66 -9.24 28.08 13.47
C TRP A 66 -7.84 28.68 13.53
N ASN A 67 -7.29 29.15 12.39
CA ASN A 67 -6.00 29.83 12.36
C ASN A 67 -6.05 31.17 13.16
N LEU A 68 -7.15 31.92 13.02
CA LEU A 68 -7.34 33.14 13.81
C LEU A 68 -7.44 32.84 15.32
N ARG A 69 -8.17 31.79 15.71
CA ARG A 69 -8.24 31.35 17.10
C ARG A 69 -6.86 31.00 17.67
N ARG A 70 -5.99 30.31 16.89
CA ARG A 70 -4.61 30.01 17.30
C ARG A 70 -3.82 31.28 17.56
N GLN A 71 -3.93 32.28 16.69
CA GLN A 71 -3.26 33.58 16.88
C GLN A 71 -3.76 34.32 18.14
N CYS A 72 -5.09 34.30 18.38
CA CYS A 72 -5.64 34.87 19.62
C CYS A 72 -5.15 34.10 20.85
N LEU A 73 -5.19 32.78 20.85
CA LEU A 73 -4.72 31.95 21.96
C LEU A 73 -3.24 32.20 22.27
N GLN A 74 -2.39 32.30 21.25
CA GLN A 74 -0.97 32.59 21.42
C GLN A 74 -0.75 33.98 22.06
N LYS A 75 -1.51 34.97 21.61
CA LYS A 75 -1.42 36.31 22.17
C LYS A 75 -1.89 36.36 23.63
N ILE A 76 -3.09 35.84 23.93
CA ILE A 76 -3.67 35.78 25.27
C ILE A 76 -2.73 35.01 26.22
N ALA A 77 -2.22 33.85 25.75
CA ALA A 77 -1.28 33.04 26.54
C ALA A 77 0.06 33.74 26.81
N SER A 78 0.49 34.71 25.98
CA SER A 78 1.71 35.48 26.21
C SER A 78 1.52 36.57 27.25
N GLU A 79 0.29 37.01 27.48
CA GLU A 79 -0.07 38.10 28.40
C GLU A 79 -0.42 37.57 29.82
N ASP A 80 -0.84 36.31 29.94
CA ASP A 80 -1.24 35.66 31.20
C ASP A 80 -0.25 34.57 31.62
N LYS A 81 0.21 34.62 32.88
CA LYS A 81 1.11 33.59 33.42
C LYS A 81 0.42 32.27 33.74
N ASP A 82 -0.89 32.28 34.00
CA ASP A 82 -1.71 31.09 34.23
C ASP A 82 -2.68 30.86 33.06
N ASN A 83 -2.10 30.54 31.91
CA ASN A 83 -2.83 30.45 30.65
C ASN A 83 -3.51 29.08 30.43
N GLN A 84 -3.34 28.10 31.31
CA GLN A 84 -3.97 26.75 31.16
C GLN A 84 -5.48 26.81 30.98
N ALA A 85 -6.16 27.67 31.74
CA ALA A 85 -7.62 27.82 31.69
C ALA A 85 -8.13 28.25 30.31
N VAL A 86 -7.34 29.05 29.57
CA VAL A 86 -7.71 29.50 28.21
C VAL A 86 -7.66 28.33 27.23
N PHE A 87 -6.63 27.49 27.34
CA PHE A 87 -6.53 26.26 26.52
C PHE A 87 -7.62 25.25 26.87
N ASP A 88 -7.96 25.06 28.16
CA ASP A 88 -9.02 24.17 28.61
C ASP A 88 -10.40 24.61 28.10
N LYS A 89 -10.66 25.92 28.08
CA LYS A 89 -11.87 26.49 27.49
C LYS A 89 -11.96 26.21 26.00
N ASP A 90 -10.85 26.32 25.29
CA ASP A 90 -10.82 26.05 23.83
C ASP A 90 -10.92 24.55 23.52
N LEU A 91 -10.33 23.67 24.34
CA LEU A 91 -10.57 22.22 24.25
C LEU A 91 -12.05 21.87 24.44
N SER A 92 -12.73 22.50 25.41
CA SER A 92 -14.16 22.32 25.63
C SER A 92 -14.98 22.83 24.44
N PHE A 93 -14.57 23.94 23.84
CA PHE A 93 -15.19 24.48 22.63
C PHE A 93 -15.00 23.53 21.42
N THR A 94 -13.79 22.97 21.22
CA THR A 94 -13.59 21.99 20.15
C THR A 94 -14.45 20.72 20.33
N GLU A 95 -14.67 20.29 21.58
CA GLU A 95 -15.56 19.16 21.88
C GLU A 95 -17.02 19.47 21.45
N MET A 96 -17.52 20.69 21.72
CA MET A 96 -18.84 21.13 21.22
C MET A 96 -18.90 21.11 19.68
N CYS A 97 -17.87 21.58 19.00
CA CYS A 97 -17.79 21.55 17.55
C CYS A 97 -17.81 20.10 17.01
N LEU A 98 -17.13 19.17 17.67
CA LEU A 98 -17.10 17.76 17.31
C LEU A 98 -18.44 17.04 17.60
N GLN A 99 -19.25 17.51 18.54
CA GLN A 99 -20.62 17.02 18.70
C GLN A 99 -21.51 17.42 17.51
N VAL A 100 -21.27 18.59 16.91
CA VAL A 100 -21.98 19.04 15.70
C VAL A 100 -21.48 18.32 14.45
N ASN A 101 -20.17 18.22 14.28
CA ASN A 101 -19.55 17.50 13.18
C ASN A 101 -18.38 16.65 13.67
N PRO A 102 -18.59 15.39 14.06
CA PRO A 102 -17.53 14.50 14.53
C PRO A 102 -16.50 14.11 13.45
N LYS A 103 -16.75 14.50 12.18
CA LYS A 103 -15.89 14.23 11.02
C LYS A 103 -15.14 15.48 10.54
N SER A 104 -15.12 16.55 11.32
CA SER A 104 -14.41 17.79 10.99
C SER A 104 -12.90 17.63 11.16
N TYR A 105 -12.17 17.59 10.05
CA TYR A 105 -10.70 17.62 10.05
C TYR A 105 -10.15 18.83 10.78
N CYS A 106 -10.77 19.99 10.56
CA CYS A 106 -10.29 21.25 11.14
C CYS A 106 -10.38 21.26 12.68
N ALA A 107 -11.49 20.72 13.22
CA ALA A 107 -11.69 20.67 14.68
C ALA A 107 -10.73 19.68 15.34
N TRP A 108 -10.54 18.47 14.79
CA TRP A 108 -9.57 17.51 15.29
C TRP A 108 -8.14 18.03 15.22
N HIS A 109 -7.75 18.63 14.10
CA HIS A 109 -6.41 19.21 13.95
C HIS A 109 -6.18 20.40 14.90
N HIS A 110 -7.19 21.26 15.11
CA HIS A 110 -7.08 22.36 16.06
C HIS A 110 -6.94 21.82 17.49
N ARG A 111 -7.65 20.77 17.85
CA ARG A 111 -7.56 20.12 19.16
C ARG A 111 -6.14 19.59 19.44
N CYS A 112 -5.50 18.94 18.46
CA CYS A 112 -4.08 18.55 18.57
C CYS A 112 -3.20 19.78 18.87
N TRP A 113 -3.37 20.85 18.10
CA TRP A 113 -2.58 22.06 18.28
C TRP A 113 -2.76 22.69 19.68
N VAL A 114 -3.99 22.74 20.18
CA VAL A 114 -4.29 23.27 21.53
C VAL A 114 -3.54 22.46 22.60
N LEU A 115 -3.57 21.13 22.52
CA LEU A 115 -2.86 20.26 23.48
C LEU A 115 -1.34 20.39 23.39
N GLU A 116 -0.80 20.58 22.19
CA GLU A 116 0.64 20.76 21.98
C GLU A 116 1.16 22.11 22.53
N ASN A 117 0.27 23.10 22.64
CA ASN A 117 0.63 24.44 23.14
C ASN A 117 0.15 24.68 24.57
N ALA A 118 -0.67 23.85 25.16
CA ALA A 118 -1.11 23.95 26.53
C ALA A 118 0.04 23.61 27.49
N PRO A 119 0.23 24.39 28.59
CA PRO A 119 1.32 24.17 29.53
C PRO A 119 1.29 22.80 30.21
N THR A 120 0.10 22.33 30.55
CA THR A 120 -0.13 21.06 31.27
C THR A 120 -1.25 20.24 30.58
N PRO A 121 -1.00 19.66 29.39
CA PRO A 121 -2.03 18.92 28.66
C PRO A 121 -2.42 17.65 29.41
N ASN A 122 -3.74 17.40 29.55
CA ASN A 122 -4.23 16.16 30.14
C ASN A 122 -4.49 15.10 29.08
N TRP A 123 -3.45 14.37 28.73
CA TRP A 123 -3.51 13.32 27.69
C TRP A 123 -4.46 12.16 28.04
N GLN A 124 -4.58 11.81 29.34
CA GLN A 124 -5.49 10.74 29.76
C GLN A 124 -6.97 11.11 29.49
N LYS A 125 -7.36 12.36 29.76
CA LYS A 125 -8.69 12.85 29.41
C LYS A 125 -9.01 12.73 27.93
N GLU A 126 -8.01 12.87 27.07
CA GLU A 126 -8.16 12.70 25.62
C GLU A 126 -8.32 11.24 25.21
N VAL A 127 -7.62 10.30 25.87
CA VAL A 127 -7.84 8.85 25.68
C VAL A 127 -9.29 8.49 26.03
N ASP A 128 -9.79 9.01 27.14
CA ASP A 128 -11.17 8.77 27.62
C ASP A 128 -12.19 9.38 26.65
N LEU A 129 -11.89 10.56 26.10
CA LEU A 129 -12.72 11.20 25.08
C LEU A 129 -12.79 10.32 23.82
N CYS A 130 -11.67 9.83 23.31
CA CYS A 130 -11.65 8.91 22.16
C CYS A 130 -12.48 7.65 22.42
N THR A 131 -12.36 7.09 23.62
CA THR A 131 -13.13 5.90 24.03
C THR A 131 -14.64 6.18 24.00
N ARG A 132 -15.09 7.35 24.48
CA ARG A 132 -16.50 7.77 24.41
C ARG A 132 -16.99 7.98 22.98
N TYR A 133 -16.21 8.67 22.14
CA TYR A 133 -16.58 8.93 20.76
C TYR A 133 -16.63 7.65 19.92
N LEU A 134 -15.71 6.71 20.16
CA LEU A 134 -15.72 5.40 19.49
C LEU A 134 -16.81 4.43 20.01
N LYS A 135 -17.46 4.76 21.11
CA LYS A 135 -18.74 4.09 21.50
C LYS A 135 -19.93 4.63 20.71
N LEU A 136 -19.91 5.91 20.31
CA LEU A 136 -20.98 6.54 19.54
C LEU A 136 -20.91 6.25 18.03
N ASP A 137 -19.71 6.33 17.49
CA ASP A 137 -19.41 5.98 16.08
C ASP A 137 -18.07 5.24 16.02
N GLU A 138 -18.13 3.92 16.12
CA GLU A 138 -16.94 3.06 16.11
C GLU A 138 -16.18 3.04 14.78
N ARG A 139 -16.80 3.55 13.69
CA ARG A 139 -16.20 3.67 12.35
C ARG A 139 -15.68 5.07 12.06
N ASN A 140 -15.67 5.98 13.04
CA ASN A 140 -15.11 7.31 12.86
C ASN A 140 -13.58 7.27 12.78
N PHE A 141 -13.03 7.20 11.57
CA PHE A 141 -11.60 7.11 11.34
C PHE A 141 -10.83 8.35 11.84
N HIS A 142 -11.46 9.55 11.91
CA HIS A 142 -10.83 10.74 12.49
C HIS A 142 -10.54 10.54 13.98
N CYS A 143 -11.50 9.92 14.69
CA CYS A 143 -11.31 9.60 16.10
C CYS A 143 -10.25 8.51 16.31
N TRP A 144 -10.18 7.50 15.42
CA TRP A 144 -9.11 6.50 15.42
C TRP A 144 -7.73 7.10 15.18
N ASP A 145 -7.60 8.04 14.21
CA ASP A 145 -6.35 8.74 13.93
C ASP A 145 -5.91 9.59 15.12
N TYR A 146 -6.87 10.34 15.68
CA TYR A 146 -6.62 11.15 16.88
C TYR A 146 -6.24 10.31 18.09
N ARG A 147 -6.89 9.13 18.29
CA ARG A 147 -6.53 8.20 19.36
C ARG A 147 -5.09 7.73 19.27
N ARG A 148 -4.62 7.36 18.08
CA ARG A 148 -3.21 6.95 17.89
C ARG A 148 -2.24 8.03 18.30
N TYR A 149 -2.50 9.26 17.89
CA TYR A 149 -1.70 10.42 18.29
C TYR A 149 -1.70 10.63 19.81
N VAL A 150 -2.87 10.59 20.44
CA VAL A 150 -3.02 10.81 21.90
C VAL A 150 -2.37 9.70 22.70
N VAL A 151 -2.52 8.46 22.30
CA VAL A 151 -1.91 7.28 22.96
C VAL A 151 -0.40 7.38 22.97
N GLU A 152 0.22 7.81 21.86
CA GLU A 152 1.66 8.08 21.79
C GLU A 152 2.10 9.17 22.78
N LYS A 153 1.39 10.29 22.81
CA LYS A 153 1.68 11.42 23.72
C LYS A 153 1.43 11.08 25.19
N ALA A 154 0.38 10.32 25.48
CA ALA A 154 0.06 9.82 26.81
C ALA A 154 0.98 8.69 27.28
N LYS A 155 1.82 8.14 26.40
CA LYS A 155 2.69 6.97 26.65
C LYS A 155 1.89 5.78 27.19
N ILE A 156 0.71 5.53 26.64
CA ILE A 156 -0.10 4.37 26.98
C ILE A 156 0.63 3.11 26.48
N PRO A 157 0.76 2.05 27.28
CA PRO A 157 1.31 0.79 26.84
C PRO A 157 0.54 0.22 25.64
N LEU A 158 1.26 -0.22 24.60
CA LEU A 158 0.64 -0.70 23.36
C LEU A 158 -0.18 -1.98 23.58
N GLU A 159 0.13 -2.75 24.61
CA GLU A 159 -0.65 -3.92 25.05
C GLU A 159 -2.08 -3.52 25.41
N LYS A 160 -2.28 -2.40 26.11
CA LYS A 160 -3.62 -1.87 26.44
C LYS A 160 -4.39 -1.45 25.19
N GLU A 161 -3.71 -0.93 24.20
CA GLU A 161 -4.36 -0.61 22.92
C GLU A 161 -4.67 -1.87 22.10
N LEU A 162 -3.85 -2.92 22.22
CA LEU A 162 -4.16 -4.22 21.64
C LEU A 162 -5.42 -4.84 22.29
N ASP A 163 -5.53 -4.76 23.61
CA ASP A 163 -6.74 -5.18 24.35
C ASP A 163 -7.96 -4.37 23.94
N PHE A 164 -7.80 -3.04 23.79
CA PHE A 164 -8.86 -2.18 23.29
C PHE A 164 -9.34 -2.58 21.88
N CYS A 165 -8.40 -2.90 20.97
CA CYS A 165 -8.75 -3.42 19.65
C CYS A 165 -9.50 -4.75 19.74
N THR A 166 -9.07 -5.65 20.63
CA THR A 166 -9.72 -6.94 20.88
C THR A 166 -11.17 -6.75 21.35
N GLU A 167 -11.41 -5.87 22.35
CA GLU A 167 -12.77 -5.50 22.80
C GLU A 167 -13.63 -4.99 21.66
N LYS A 168 -13.09 -4.10 20.80
CA LYS A 168 -13.85 -3.55 19.68
C LYS A 168 -14.19 -4.60 18.62
N ILE A 169 -13.27 -5.53 18.34
CA ILE A 169 -13.50 -6.65 17.42
C ILE A 169 -14.54 -7.60 17.97
N GLN A 170 -14.47 -7.96 19.26
CA GLN A 170 -15.46 -8.83 19.90
C GLN A 170 -16.87 -8.21 19.90
N ASN A 171 -16.97 -6.90 20.09
CA ASN A 171 -18.26 -6.20 20.05
C ASN A 171 -18.80 -6.05 18.62
N ASN A 172 -17.91 -5.83 17.64
CA ASN A 172 -18.24 -5.68 16.24
C ASN A 172 -17.05 -6.07 15.35
N PHE A 173 -17.05 -7.31 14.87
CA PHE A 173 -15.99 -7.79 13.96
C PHE A 173 -16.01 -7.12 12.57
N SER A 174 -17.13 -6.46 12.17
CA SER A 174 -17.19 -5.65 10.94
C SER A 174 -16.50 -4.29 11.06
N ASN A 175 -15.86 -3.99 12.20
CA ASN A 175 -15.13 -2.75 12.39
C ASN A 175 -13.72 -2.83 11.79
N TYR A 176 -13.58 -2.48 10.52
CA TYR A 176 -12.29 -2.46 9.82
C TYR A 176 -11.22 -1.62 10.54
N SER A 177 -11.59 -0.51 11.19
CA SER A 177 -10.65 0.36 11.89
C SER A 177 -9.94 -0.34 13.05
N SER A 178 -10.66 -1.23 13.78
CA SER A 178 -10.07 -2.03 14.86
C SER A 178 -9.04 -3.03 14.32
N TRP A 179 -9.38 -3.75 13.25
CA TRP A 179 -8.46 -4.67 12.57
C TRP A 179 -7.24 -3.93 12.03
N HIS A 180 -7.45 -2.76 11.40
CA HIS A 180 -6.36 -1.95 10.88
C HIS A 180 -5.44 -1.45 11.99
N TYR A 181 -5.98 -0.97 13.12
CA TYR A 181 -5.13 -0.53 14.24
C TYR A 181 -4.36 -1.70 14.85
N ARG A 182 -5.02 -2.85 15.01
CA ARG A 182 -4.38 -4.09 15.46
C ARG A 182 -3.18 -4.46 14.57
N SER A 183 -3.34 -4.36 13.24
CA SER A 183 -2.25 -4.65 12.29
C SER A 183 -1.04 -3.71 12.42
N LYS A 184 -1.20 -2.53 13.04
CA LYS A 184 -0.10 -1.60 13.33
C LYS A 184 0.59 -1.87 14.65
N LEU A 185 -0.14 -2.40 15.63
CA LEU A 185 0.39 -2.70 16.97
C LEU A 185 1.21 -3.98 16.99
N LEU A 186 0.72 -5.02 16.33
CA LEU A 186 1.30 -6.36 16.39
C LEU A 186 2.76 -6.44 15.92
N PRO A 187 3.19 -5.80 14.81
CA PRO A 187 4.60 -5.85 14.40
C PRO A 187 5.55 -5.18 15.39
N VAL A 188 5.05 -4.24 16.19
CA VAL A 188 5.84 -3.57 17.23
C VAL A 188 5.93 -4.43 18.48
N LEU A 189 4.82 -5.08 18.88
CA LEU A 189 4.76 -5.91 20.09
C LEU A 189 5.34 -7.30 19.90
N TYR A 190 5.13 -7.89 18.72
CA TYR A 190 5.48 -9.28 18.40
C TYR A 190 6.20 -9.38 17.04
N PRO A 191 7.35 -8.67 16.87
CA PRO A 191 8.08 -8.70 15.60
C PRO A 191 8.59 -10.10 15.28
N ASN A 192 8.57 -10.47 14.00
CA ASN A 192 9.31 -11.64 13.56
C ASN A 192 10.80 -11.29 13.46
N ARG A 193 11.61 -11.86 14.35
CA ARG A 193 13.06 -11.59 14.41
C ARG A 193 13.85 -12.48 13.44
N GLU A 194 13.29 -13.61 13.04
CA GLU A 194 13.92 -14.56 12.14
C GLU A 194 13.72 -14.16 10.68
N ASP A 195 12.52 -13.67 10.35
CA ASP A 195 12.18 -13.16 9.02
C ASP A 195 11.47 -11.80 9.13
N PRO A 196 12.21 -10.68 9.07
CA PRO A 196 11.63 -9.32 9.14
C PRO A 196 10.67 -8.98 8.00
N SER A 197 10.63 -9.77 6.91
CA SER A 197 9.67 -9.60 5.84
C SER A 197 8.24 -10.01 6.24
N ARG A 198 8.10 -10.78 7.33
CA ARG A 198 6.81 -11.19 7.89
C ARG A 198 6.28 -10.18 8.89
N PRO A 199 4.95 -10.01 8.97
CA PRO A 199 4.36 -8.99 9.82
C PRO A 199 4.54 -9.26 11.32
N VAL A 200 4.52 -10.52 11.75
CA VAL A 200 4.56 -10.91 13.17
C VAL A 200 5.28 -12.26 13.35
N SER A 201 5.67 -12.57 14.61
CA SER A 201 6.22 -13.88 14.95
C SER A 201 5.25 -15.02 14.61
N GLU A 202 5.77 -16.22 14.36
CA GLU A 202 4.95 -17.37 13.96
C GLU A 202 3.95 -17.81 15.05
N GLU A 203 4.34 -17.73 16.32
CA GLU A 203 3.44 -18.01 17.43
C GLU A 203 2.25 -17.06 17.43
N LYS A 204 2.52 -15.75 17.29
CA LYS A 204 1.48 -14.74 17.25
C LYS A 204 0.64 -14.82 15.97
N LEU A 205 1.25 -15.17 14.85
CA LEU A 205 0.54 -15.41 13.60
C LEU A 205 -0.53 -16.50 13.75
N ARG A 206 -0.19 -17.61 14.41
CA ARG A 206 -1.14 -18.70 14.65
C ARG A 206 -2.35 -18.23 15.47
N GLU A 207 -2.12 -17.52 16.58
CA GLU A 207 -3.21 -16.96 17.40
C GLU A 207 -4.12 -16.01 16.61
N GLU A 208 -3.52 -15.15 15.80
CA GLU A 208 -4.28 -14.20 14.98
C GLU A 208 -5.07 -14.87 13.86
N LEU A 209 -4.53 -15.94 13.28
CA LEU A 209 -5.25 -16.75 12.28
C LEU A 209 -6.48 -17.45 12.88
N GLU A 210 -6.39 -17.93 14.12
CA GLU A 210 -7.53 -18.51 14.86
C GLU A 210 -8.60 -17.45 15.19
N LEU A 211 -8.16 -16.24 15.63
CA LEU A 211 -9.06 -15.13 15.91
C LEU A 211 -9.84 -14.70 14.67
N VAL A 212 -9.13 -14.55 13.54
CA VAL A 212 -9.75 -14.05 12.30
C VAL A 212 -10.72 -15.05 11.70
N LEU A 213 -10.43 -16.35 11.84
CA LEU A 213 -11.31 -17.41 11.34
C LEU A 213 -12.69 -17.31 11.98
N THR A 214 -12.78 -17.17 13.30
CA THR A 214 -14.04 -17.02 14.04
C THR A 214 -14.86 -15.84 13.52
N ALA A 215 -14.23 -14.69 13.29
CA ALA A 215 -14.90 -13.49 12.77
C ALA A 215 -15.36 -13.69 11.31
N ALA A 216 -14.50 -14.24 10.44
CA ALA A 216 -14.77 -14.43 9.03
C ALA A 216 -15.95 -15.41 8.76
N PHE A 217 -16.07 -16.45 9.58
CA PHE A 217 -17.17 -17.43 9.46
C PHE A 217 -18.49 -16.97 10.10
N THR A 218 -18.45 -15.95 10.97
CA THR A 218 -19.68 -15.35 11.53
C THR A 218 -20.46 -14.58 10.47
N ASP A 219 -19.78 -13.84 9.59
CA ASP A 219 -20.35 -13.21 8.41
C ASP A 219 -19.38 -13.28 7.22
N PRO A 220 -19.52 -14.31 6.36
CA PRO A 220 -18.66 -14.47 5.20
C PRO A 220 -18.72 -13.33 4.19
N ASN A 221 -19.72 -12.46 4.25
CA ASN A 221 -19.89 -11.33 3.35
C ASN A 221 -19.21 -10.05 3.87
N ASP A 222 -18.85 -9.96 5.16
CA ASP A 222 -18.05 -8.84 5.68
C ASP A 222 -16.58 -8.98 5.29
N SER A 223 -16.03 -7.92 4.70
CA SER A 223 -14.67 -7.94 4.18
C SER A 223 -13.58 -7.69 5.24
N SER A 224 -13.94 -7.22 6.43
CA SER A 224 -12.97 -6.70 7.41
C SER A 224 -12.00 -7.78 7.91
N ALA A 225 -12.54 -8.93 8.33
CA ALA A 225 -11.75 -10.07 8.77
C ALA A 225 -10.90 -10.68 7.62
N TRP A 226 -11.49 -10.81 6.42
CA TRP A 226 -10.78 -11.34 5.26
C TRP A 226 -9.61 -10.46 4.81
N PHE A 227 -9.72 -9.12 4.87
CA PHE A 227 -8.61 -8.22 4.60
C PHE A 227 -7.51 -8.32 5.64
N TYR A 228 -7.87 -8.52 6.90
CA TYR A 228 -6.90 -8.71 7.97
C TYR A 228 -6.15 -10.04 7.82
N GLN A 229 -6.84 -11.14 7.51
CA GLN A 229 -6.22 -12.43 7.23
C GLN A 229 -5.22 -12.33 6.07
N ARG A 230 -5.59 -11.61 5.01
CA ARG A 230 -4.71 -11.39 3.87
C ARG A 230 -3.42 -10.66 4.26
N TRP A 231 -3.52 -9.68 5.18
CA TRP A 231 -2.34 -9.03 5.73
C TRP A 231 -1.46 -10.01 6.53
N LEU A 232 -2.05 -10.86 7.36
CA LEU A 232 -1.33 -11.90 8.12
C LEU A 232 -0.55 -12.86 7.22
N LEU A 233 -1.06 -13.20 6.05
CA LEU A 233 -0.40 -14.08 5.08
C LEU A 233 0.79 -13.43 4.35
N GLY A 234 1.22 -12.24 4.78
CA GLY A 234 2.48 -11.64 4.31
C GLY A 234 2.37 -10.82 3.03
N TYR A 235 1.31 -10.04 2.88
CA TYR A 235 1.23 -9.07 1.79
C TYR A 235 2.18 -7.88 2.06
N SER A 236 3.48 -8.15 1.99
CA SER A 236 4.54 -7.16 2.12
C SER A 236 5.15 -6.81 0.75
N GLN A 237 5.70 -5.60 0.63
CA GLN A 237 6.53 -5.28 -0.54
C GLN A 237 7.84 -6.07 -0.44
N PRO A 238 8.40 -6.57 -1.56
CA PRO A 238 9.68 -7.25 -1.54
C PRO A 238 10.76 -6.32 -0.97
N GLU A 239 11.71 -6.88 -0.23
CA GLU A 239 12.88 -6.13 0.20
C GLU A 239 13.71 -5.69 -1.00
N LEU A 240 14.46 -4.59 -0.84
CA LEU A 240 15.39 -4.13 -1.87
C LEU A 240 16.51 -5.16 -2.02
N ASP A 241 16.75 -5.58 -3.27
CA ASP A 241 17.84 -6.48 -3.61
C ASP A 241 18.16 -6.39 -5.11
N ILE A 242 19.32 -6.94 -5.53
CA ILE A 242 19.61 -7.17 -6.94
C ILE A 242 18.80 -8.40 -7.38
N ALA A 243 17.89 -8.22 -8.31
CA ALA A 243 17.03 -9.30 -8.81
C ALA A 243 17.72 -10.10 -9.93
N ALA A 244 18.34 -9.39 -10.88
CA ALA A 244 19.00 -10.00 -12.03
C ALA A 244 20.07 -9.09 -12.60
N PHE A 245 21.07 -9.71 -13.21
CA PHE A 245 22.13 -9.07 -13.97
C PHE A 245 22.43 -9.88 -15.21
N ARG A 246 22.69 -9.23 -16.32
CA ARG A 246 23.19 -9.88 -17.55
C ARG A 246 24.13 -8.95 -18.30
N LEU A 247 25.18 -9.55 -18.88
CA LEU A 247 26.18 -8.87 -19.69
C LEU A 247 26.49 -9.72 -20.92
N ASP A 248 26.65 -9.08 -22.08
CA ASP A 248 27.09 -9.67 -23.34
C ASP A 248 28.13 -8.75 -24.02
N THR A 249 29.38 -9.21 -24.12
CA THR A 249 30.50 -8.42 -24.66
C THR A 249 30.41 -8.23 -26.17
N VAL A 250 29.79 -9.17 -26.91
CA VAL A 250 29.59 -9.05 -28.37
C VAL A 250 28.52 -8.01 -28.68
N ARG A 251 27.42 -8.01 -27.90
CA ARG A 251 26.37 -7.00 -28.01
C ARG A 251 26.75 -5.67 -27.38
N LYS A 252 27.85 -5.64 -26.61
CA LYS A 252 28.30 -4.48 -25.83
C LYS A 252 27.20 -3.93 -24.92
N LEU A 253 26.49 -4.83 -24.25
CA LEU A 253 25.27 -4.54 -23.54
C LEU A 253 25.32 -5.18 -22.15
N ALA A 254 24.91 -4.41 -21.12
CA ALA A 254 24.66 -4.92 -19.80
C ALA A 254 23.30 -4.43 -19.27
N VAL A 255 22.60 -5.29 -18.52
CA VAL A 255 21.34 -4.98 -17.83
C VAL A 255 21.48 -5.37 -16.37
N ILE A 256 21.07 -4.49 -15.48
CA ILE A 256 20.87 -4.80 -14.06
C ILE A 256 19.44 -4.47 -13.66
N ALA A 257 18.84 -5.35 -12.86
CA ALA A 257 17.49 -5.18 -12.38
C ALA A 257 17.39 -5.43 -10.87
N PHE A 258 16.51 -4.69 -10.22
CA PHE A 258 16.32 -4.69 -8.78
C PHE A 258 14.91 -5.14 -8.44
N THR A 259 14.69 -5.60 -7.20
CA THR A 259 13.36 -5.97 -6.70
C THR A 259 12.45 -4.76 -6.48
N ARG A 260 13.03 -3.56 -6.32
CA ARG A 260 12.35 -2.27 -6.15
C ARG A 260 13.06 -1.19 -6.98
N PRO A 261 12.35 -0.09 -7.33
CA PRO A 261 12.97 1.02 -8.04
C PRO A 261 14.13 1.65 -7.25
N VAL A 262 15.28 1.82 -7.87
CA VAL A 262 16.48 2.48 -7.33
C VAL A 262 16.92 3.63 -8.22
N ASN A 263 17.68 4.57 -7.68
CA ASN A 263 18.30 5.65 -8.43
C ASN A 263 19.82 5.44 -8.51
N LEU A 264 20.30 4.85 -9.59
CA LEU A 264 21.76 4.64 -9.79
C LEU A 264 22.54 5.93 -9.99
N LYS A 265 21.89 7.05 -10.29
CA LYS A 265 22.53 8.36 -10.47
C LYS A 265 22.62 9.17 -9.17
N HIS A 266 22.14 8.64 -8.05
CA HIS A 266 22.24 9.31 -6.76
C HIS A 266 23.68 9.26 -6.23
N LYS A 267 24.20 10.38 -5.70
CA LYS A 267 25.59 10.55 -5.28
C LYS A 267 26.11 9.55 -4.22
N ASN A 268 25.21 9.02 -3.39
CA ASN A 268 25.54 8.07 -2.32
C ASN A 268 25.36 6.61 -2.75
N VAL A 269 24.89 6.36 -3.97
CA VAL A 269 24.69 5.02 -4.52
C VAL A 269 25.94 4.61 -5.28
N THR A 270 26.38 3.36 -5.12
CA THR A 270 27.47 2.79 -5.89
C THR A 270 27.09 1.42 -6.43
N LEU A 271 27.44 1.18 -7.69
CA LEU A 271 27.35 -0.11 -8.35
C LEU A 271 28.76 -0.52 -8.73
N THR A 272 29.20 -1.69 -8.28
CA THR A 272 30.56 -2.18 -8.51
C THR A 272 30.55 -3.61 -9.05
N PHE A 273 31.52 -3.88 -9.91
CA PHE A 273 31.78 -5.18 -10.51
C PHE A 273 33.19 -5.56 -10.16
N ASP A 274 33.42 -6.77 -9.67
CA ASP A 274 34.77 -7.22 -9.32
C ASP A 274 35.60 -7.68 -10.53
N PHE A 275 34.91 -8.03 -11.62
CA PHE A 275 35.50 -8.50 -12.85
C PHE A 275 35.90 -7.38 -13.82
N ASP A 276 35.42 -6.15 -13.64
CA ASP A 276 35.78 -5.02 -14.49
C ASP A 276 35.68 -3.67 -13.76
N LYS A 277 36.80 -2.93 -13.72
CA LYS A 277 36.88 -1.61 -13.10
C LYS A 277 36.29 -0.48 -13.96
N GLU A 278 36.22 -0.66 -15.27
CA GLU A 278 35.71 0.37 -16.19
C GLU A 278 34.17 0.48 -16.11
N ILE A 279 33.48 -0.65 -15.90
CA ILE A 279 32.00 -0.67 -15.69
C ILE A 279 31.60 0.06 -14.41
N ASN A 280 32.51 0.19 -13.45
CA ASN A 280 32.26 0.80 -12.15
C ASN A 280 31.96 2.31 -12.18
N GLN A 281 32.09 2.96 -13.34
CA GLN A 281 31.86 4.40 -13.46
C GLN A 281 30.37 4.77 -13.69
N GLY A 282 29.44 4.19 -13.00
CA GLY A 282 27.99 4.38 -12.84
C GLY A 282 27.23 5.48 -13.61
N SER A 283 27.94 6.37 -14.34
CA SER A 283 27.40 7.52 -15.03
C SER A 283 26.63 7.20 -16.32
N ASP A 284 26.89 6.06 -16.96
CA ASP A 284 26.34 5.74 -18.28
C ASP A 284 25.10 4.84 -18.24
N TRP A 285 24.71 4.38 -17.06
CA TRP A 285 23.51 3.58 -16.88
C TRP A 285 22.25 4.40 -17.15
N GLN A 286 21.39 3.91 -18.04
CA GLN A 286 20.11 4.53 -18.38
C GLN A 286 18.94 3.75 -17.79
N PRO A 287 17.93 4.44 -17.21
CA PRO A 287 16.74 3.78 -16.70
C PRO A 287 15.87 3.27 -17.86
N VAL A 288 15.36 2.05 -17.73
CA VAL A 288 14.48 1.46 -18.74
C VAL A 288 13.03 1.80 -18.45
N ALA A 289 12.27 2.16 -19.50
CA ALA A 289 10.81 2.38 -19.48
C ALA A 289 10.29 3.41 -18.46
N THR A 290 11.13 4.36 -18.08
CA THR A 290 10.76 5.49 -17.22
C THR A 290 11.52 6.74 -17.62
N ASP A 291 10.91 7.89 -17.45
CA ASP A 291 11.50 9.22 -17.56
C ASP A 291 11.97 9.75 -16.19
N GLY A 292 11.70 9.01 -15.13
CA GLY A 292 12.05 9.35 -13.75
C GLY A 292 13.48 8.98 -13.37
N SER A 293 13.86 9.44 -12.19
CA SER A 293 15.18 9.13 -11.60
C SER A 293 15.29 7.73 -10.98
N HIS A 294 14.16 7.06 -10.77
CA HIS A 294 14.09 5.72 -10.15
C HIS A 294 13.54 4.70 -11.14
N ALA A 295 14.28 3.61 -11.31
CA ALA A 295 13.89 2.50 -12.18
C ALA A 295 14.17 1.15 -11.52
N VAL A 296 13.38 0.15 -11.90
CA VAL A 296 13.60 -1.26 -11.52
C VAL A 296 14.72 -1.85 -12.36
N THR A 297 14.86 -1.43 -13.62
CA THR A 297 15.80 -1.97 -14.58
C THR A 297 16.64 -0.84 -15.17
N TRP A 298 17.94 -1.08 -15.27
CA TRP A 298 18.93 -0.16 -15.82
C TRP A 298 19.73 -0.85 -16.92
N LEU A 299 20.03 -0.10 -17.99
CA LEU A 299 20.70 -0.54 -19.19
C LEU A 299 22.01 0.22 -19.36
N LEU A 300 23.07 -0.48 -19.76
CA LEU A 300 24.35 0.11 -20.18
C LEU A 300 24.68 -0.38 -21.58
N GLU A 301 24.85 0.53 -22.52
CA GLU A 301 25.22 0.27 -23.91
C GLU A 301 26.66 0.72 -24.23
N GLY A 302 27.24 0.19 -25.30
CA GLY A 302 28.55 0.57 -25.76
C GLY A 302 29.72 -0.01 -24.95
N LEU A 303 29.45 -1.02 -24.16
CA LEU A 303 30.38 -1.65 -23.25
C LEU A 303 31.59 -2.28 -24.03
N ASN A 304 32.81 -1.96 -23.63
CA ASN A 304 34.05 -2.59 -24.13
C ASN A 304 34.77 -3.26 -22.96
N THR A 305 34.36 -4.47 -22.62
CA THR A 305 34.93 -5.24 -21.51
C THR A 305 35.30 -6.65 -21.95
N THR A 306 36.29 -7.21 -21.30
CA THR A 306 36.68 -8.63 -21.39
C THR A 306 36.77 -9.19 -19.98
N PHE A 307 36.36 -10.42 -19.76
CA PHE A 307 36.47 -11.06 -18.45
C PHE A 307 37.34 -12.32 -18.54
N SER A 308 38.14 -12.57 -17.49
CA SER A 308 39.05 -13.71 -17.39
C SER A 308 38.35 -14.92 -16.73
N ASP A 309 38.95 -16.11 -16.94
CA ASP A 309 38.34 -17.40 -16.51
C ASP A 309 38.53 -17.76 -15.03
N GLU A 310 39.29 -16.98 -14.25
CA GLU A 310 39.90 -17.50 -13.03
C GLU A 310 39.22 -17.20 -11.71
N HIS A 311 38.10 -16.40 -11.67
CA HIS A 311 37.49 -15.98 -10.40
C HIS A 311 35.97 -16.04 -10.42
N VAL A 312 35.39 -16.38 -9.26
CA VAL A 312 33.97 -16.14 -8.97
C VAL A 312 33.73 -14.64 -9.01
N SER A 313 32.81 -14.21 -9.84
CA SER A 313 32.53 -12.78 -10.08
C SER A 313 31.29 -12.34 -9.32
N PHE A 314 31.29 -11.11 -8.84
CA PHE A 314 30.18 -10.52 -8.11
C PHE A 314 29.76 -9.17 -8.69
N VAL A 315 28.47 -8.90 -8.61
CA VAL A 315 27.88 -7.57 -8.75
C VAL A 315 27.47 -7.10 -7.37
N SER A 316 27.91 -5.91 -6.99
CA SER A 316 27.63 -5.32 -5.67
C SER A 316 26.96 -3.97 -5.83
N PHE A 317 25.87 -3.77 -5.11
CA PHE A 317 25.09 -2.52 -5.07
C PHE A 317 25.03 -2.00 -3.64
N LYS A 318 25.41 -0.73 -3.44
CA LYS A 318 25.30 -0.03 -2.18
C LYS A 318 24.22 1.05 -2.32
N ASP A 319 23.18 0.98 -1.47
CA ASP A 319 22.06 1.92 -1.49
C ASP A 319 22.40 3.27 -0.84
N GLU A 320 21.44 4.21 -0.87
CA GLU A 320 21.57 5.55 -0.30
C GLU A 320 21.85 5.55 1.22
N ASN A 321 21.44 4.50 1.92
CA ASN A 321 21.58 4.30 3.36
C ASN A 321 22.89 3.59 3.72
N GLY A 322 23.65 3.12 2.73
CA GLY A 322 24.91 2.42 2.91
C GLY A 322 24.78 0.90 3.03
N ASN A 323 23.59 0.32 2.83
CA ASN A 323 23.41 -1.13 2.82
C ASN A 323 24.01 -1.73 1.56
N LEU A 324 24.71 -2.86 1.71
CA LEU A 324 25.40 -3.56 0.64
C LEU A 324 24.61 -4.81 0.23
N TYR A 325 24.33 -4.93 -1.07
CA TYR A 325 23.68 -6.09 -1.71
C TYR A 325 24.66 -6.68 -2.72
N THR A 326 24.82 -8.00 -2.73
CA THR A 326 25.73 -8.71 -3.62
C THR A 326 25.02 -9.85 -4.31
N LEU A 327 25.37 -10.08 -5.58
CA LEU A 327 24.85 -11.18 -6.38
C LEU A 327 26.02 -11.85 -7.12
N GLU A 328 26.18 -13.16 -6.94
CA GLU A 328 27.17 -13.96 -7.63
C GLU A 328 26.82 -14.08 -9.12
N VAL A 329 27.80 -13.84 -9.97
CA VAL A 329 27.65 -13.86 -11.42
C VAL A 329 28.21 -15.16 -11.97
N GLN A 330 27.44 -15.81 -12.84
CA GLN A 330 27.82 -17.06 -13.47
C GLN A 330 28.14 -16.83 -14.95
N ARG A 331 29.10 -17.58 -15.46
CA ARG A 331 29.45 -17.54 -16.86
C ARG A 331 28.50 -18.41 -17.69
N LEU A 332 27.83 -17.80 -18.64
CA LEU A 332 26.91 -18.49 -19.54
C LEU A 332 27.60 -18.93 -20.84
N SER A 333 28.59 -18.12 -21.31
CA SER A 333 29.43 -18.41 -22.48
C SER A 333 30.73 -17.63 -22.38
N GLU A 334 31.64 -17.76 -23.36
CA GLU A 334 32.86 -16.97 -23.46
C GLU A 334 32.62 -15.44 -23.52
N THR A 335 31.42 -15.05 -23.93
CA THR A 335 31.05 -13.64 -24.16
C THR A 335 29.91 -13.16 -23.29
N SER A 336 29.31 -14.02 -22.43
CA SER A 336 28.11 -13.65 -21.67
C SER A 336 28.18 -14.10 -20.22
N LEU A 337 27.83 -13.18 -19.32
CA LEU A 337 27.65 -13.38 -17.90
C LEU A 337 26.18 -13.21 -17.51
N ILE A 338 25.72 -13.97 -16.52
CA ILE A 338 24.37 -13.86 -15.96
C ILE A 338 24.38 -14.07 -14.46
N ALA A 339 23.46 -13.41 -13.79
CA ALA A 339 23.12 -13.65 -12.40
C ALA A 339 21.60 -13.42 -12.21
N ILE A 340 20.89 -14.37 -11.66
CA ILE A 340 19.48 -14.22 -11.32
C ILE A 340 19.30 -14.73 -9.90
N LYS A 341 18.83 -13.85 -9.02
CA LYS A 341 18.43 -14.24 -7.68
C LYS A 341 17.08 -14.92 -7.77
N LEU A 342 16.97 -16.14 -7.23
CA LEU A 342 15.70 -16.87 -7.21
C LEU A 342 14.62 -16.03 -6.51
N PRO A 343 13.50 -15.73 -7.18
CA PRO A 343 12.46 -14.92 -6.59
C PRO A 343 11.73 -15.72 -5.50
N LYS A 344 11.57 -15.11 -4.32
CA LYS A 344 10.69 -15.64 -3.28
C LYS A 344 9.28 -15.15 -3.55
N PHE A 345 8.44 -16.00 -4.15
CA PHE A 345 7.04 -15.66 -4.46
C PHE A 345 6.08 -15.93 -3.30
N GLU A 346 6.55 -16.59 -2.25
CA GLU A 346 5.79 -16.96 -1.06
C GLU A 346 6.67 -16.99 0.18
N HIS A 347 6.05 -16.97 1.35
CA HIS A 347 6.74 -17.17 2.62
C HIS A 347 6.78 -18.67 2.94
N GLU A 348 7.88 -19.11 3.53
CA GLU A 348 7.96 -20.44 4.12
C GLU A 348 7.40 -20.38 5.54
N PHE A 349 6.40 -21.20 5.85
CA PHE A 349 5.80 -21.32 7.16
C PHE A 349 6.27 -22.60 7.84
N ASN A 350 6.36 -22.58 9.16
CA ASN A 350 6.63 -23.80 9.92
C ASN A 350 5.40 -24.75 9.91
N ASP A 351 5.62 -26.02 10.31
CA ASP A 351 4.58 -27.03 10.28
C ASP A 351 3.34 -26.65 11.10
N ALA A 352 3.53 -26.01 12.25
CA ALA A 352 2.42 -25.60 13.12
C ALA A 352 1.52 -24.54 12.46
N VAL A 353 2.10 -23.56 11.75
CA VAL A 353 1.34 -22.57 10.97
C VAL A 353 0.69 -23.24 9.76
N LEU A 354 1.43 -24.12 9.04
CA LEU A 354 0.88 -24.83 7.89
C LEU A 354 -0.34 -25.67 8.26
N ASP A 355 -0.37 -26.30 9.44
CA ASP A 355 -1.52 -27.09 9.90
C ASP A 355 -2.75 -26.19 10.17
N VAL A 356 -2.54 -24.98 10.72
CA VAL A 356 -3.62 -23.99 10.87
C VAL A 356 -4.13 -23.53 9.49
N LEU A 357 -3.22 -23.23 8.56
CA LEU A 357 -3.62 -22.82 7.20
C LEU A 357 -4.40 -23.91 6.47
N LYS A 358 -4.00 -25.19 6.61
CA LYS A 358 -4.74 -26.33 6.04
C LYS A 358 -6.14 -26.45 6.65
N THR A 359 -6.24 -26.35 7.99
CA THR A 359 -7.55 -26.37 8.68
C THR A 359 -8.46 -25.22 8.21
N GLN A 360 -7.89 -24.04 8.00
CA GLN A 360 -8.64 -22.91 7.46
C GLN A 360 -9.08 -23.12 6.01
N LEU A 361 -8.21 -23.73 5.20
CA LEU A 361 -8.57 -24.09 3.80
C LEU A 361 -9.72 -25.09 3.77
N ASP A 362 -9.66 -26.15 4.58
CA ASP A 362 -10.73 -27.15 4.68
C ASP A 362 -12.06 -26.48 5.10
N SER A 363 -12.00 -25.56 6.08
CA SER A 363 -13.18 -24.80 6.52
C SER A 363 -13.72 -23.92 5.39
N CYS A 364 -12.86 -23.23 4.63
CA CYS A 364 -13.28 -22.45 3.46
C CYS A 364 -13.94 -23.35 2.39
N GLN A 365 -13.39 -24.52 2.13
CA GLN A 365 -13.94 -25.47 1.16
C GLN A 365 -15.32 -25.98 1.60
N GLN A 366 -15.50 -26.33 2.87
CA GLN A 366 -16.79 -26.71 3.42
C GLN A 366 -17.82 -25.57 3.30
N LEU A 367 -17.43 -24.31 3.58
CA LEU A 367 -18.32 -23.17 3.40
C LEU A 367 -18.72 -22.99 1.93
N LEU A 368 -17.81 -23.24 0.99
CA LEU A 368 -18.08 -23.14 -0.44
C LEU A 368 -19.00 -24.26 -0.98
N GLU A 369 -19.19 -25.37 -0.24
CA GLU A 369 -20.22 -26.37 -0.56
C GLU A 369 -21.63 -25.81 -0.32
N TYR A 370 -21.83 -24.97 0.71
CA TYR A 370 -23.10 -24.33 1.05
C TYR A 370 -23.31 -22.99 0.33
N GLU A 371 -22.23 -22.19 0.22
CA GLU A 371 -22.23 -20.87 -0.39
C GLU A 371 -21.19 -20.81 -1.54
N PRO A 372 -21.43 -21.48 -2.69
CA PRO A 372 -20.44 -21.62 -3.75
C PRO A 372 -19.99 -20.30 -4.37
N ASP A 373 -20.78 -19.23 -4.21
CA ASP A 373 -20.51 -17.90 -4.78
C ASP A 373 -20.06 -16.88 -3.73
N SER A 374 -19.64 -17.34 -2.53
CA SER A 374 -19.05 -16.47 -1.52
C SER A 374 -17.68 -15.94 -2.00
N LYS A 375 -17.67 -14.70 -2.46
CA LYS A 375 -16.49 -14.08 -3.10
C LYS A 375 -15.26 -13.99 -2.21
N TRP A 376 -15.46 -13.65 -0.93
CA TRP A 376 -14.33 -13.53 -0.01
C TRP A 376 -13.77 -14.89 0.37
N THR A 377 -14.64 -15.89 0.53
CA THR A 377 -14.23 -17.27 0.80
C THR A 377 -13.44 -17.84 -0.37
N LEU A 378 -13.91 -17.64 -1.61
CA LEU A 378 -13.19 -18.05 -2.83
C LEU A 378 -11.81 -17.41 -2.91
N LEU A 379 -11.71 -16.09 -2.69
CA LEU A 379 -10.44 -15.39 -2.73
C LEU A 379 -9.49 -15.87 -1.62
N THR A 380 -10.01 -16.05 -0.40
CA THR A 380 -9.20 -16.50 0.74
C THR A 380 -8.73 -17.92 0.55
N ALA A 381 -9.58 -18.82 0.07
CA ALA A 381 -9.18 -20.19 -0.24
C ALA A 381 -8.05 -20.22 -1.30
N ALA A 382 -8.13 -19.39 -2.35
CA ALA A 382 -7.06 -19.27 -3.34
C ALA A 382 -5.73 -18.75 -2.72
N LEU A 383 -5.80 -17.80 -1.81
CA LEU A 383 -4.62 -17.27 -1.10
C LEU A 383 -4.04 -18.29 -0.11
N LEU A 384 -4.88 -19.05 0.61
CA LEU A 384 -4.45 -20.14 1.49
C LEU A 384 -3.77 -21.25 0.70
N MET A 385 -4.35 -21.67 -0.44
CA MET A 385 -3.73 -22.62 -1.34
C MET A 385 -2.35 -22.17 -1.80
N LYS A 386 -2.21 -20.88 -2.16
CA LYS A 386 -0.91 -20.30 -2.51
C LYS A 386 0.07 -20.37 -1.36
N ALA A 387 -0.35 -20.03 -0.14
CA ALA A 387 0.49 -20.01 1.05
C ALA A 387 0.91 -21.41 1.52
N ILE A 388 0.06 -22.44 1.31
CA ILE A 388 0.32 -23.83 1.71
C ILE A 388 1.25 -24.53 0.72
N ASP A 389 0.87 -24.56 -0.55
CA ASP A 389 1.65 -25.19 -1.62
C ASP A 389 1.16 -24.70 -2.99
N ARG A 390 1.79 -23.67 -3.49
CA ARG A 390 1.46 -23.02 -4.76
C ARG A 390 1.54 -23.97 -5.96
N ARG A 391 2.49 -24.91 -5.97
CA ARG A 391 2.67 -25.85 -7.09
C ARG A 391 1.56 -26.88 -7.13
N ARG A 392 1.24 -27.46 -5.98
CA ARG A 392 0.18 -28.46 -5.83
C ARG A 392 -1.21 -27.91 -6.19
N TYR A 393 -1.50 -26.68 -5.75
CA TYR A 393 -2.82 -26.08 -5.89
C TYR A 393 -2.97 -25.14 -7.09
N TYR A 394 -1.97 -25.08 -7.98
CA TYR A 394 -1.91 -24.09 -9.05
C TYR A 394 -3.21 -24.01 -9.88
N ASP A 395 -3.70 -25.12 -10.39
CA ASP A 395 -4.90 -25.16 -11.23
C ASP A 395 -6.17 -24.79 -10.45
N HIS A 396 -6.27 -25.21 -9.19
CA HIS A 396 -7.40 -24.85 -8.32
C HIS A 396 -7.43 -23.35 -8.00
N MET A 397 -6.28 -22.74 -7.74
CA MET A 397 -6.17 -21.30 -7.50
C MET A 397 -6.66 -20.51 -8.72
N LEU A 398 -6.24 -20.90 -9.92
CA LEU A 398 -6.67 -20.24 -11.15
C LEU A 398 -8.17 -20.44 -11.43
N ALA A 399 -8.71 -21.63 -11.17
CA ALA A 399 -10.14 -21.90 -11.29
C ALA A 399 -10.98 -21.03 -10.34
N TYR A 400 -10.52 -20.81 -9.10
CA TYR A 400 -11.18 -19.89 -8.16
C TYR A 400 -11.12 -18.43 -8.61
N LEU A 401 -9.97 -17.97 -9.15
CA LEU A 401 -9.85 -16.64 -9.72
C LEU A 401 -10.74 -16.45 -10.96
N GLU A 402 -10.88 -17.46 -11.80
CA GLU A 402 -11.79 -17.42 -12.96
C GLU A 402 -13.26 -17.32 -12.51
N LYS A 403 -13.66 -18.12 -11.53
CA LYS A 403 -15.00 -18.03 -10.93
C LYS A 403 -15.28 -16.67 -10.32
N LEU A 404 -14.30 -16.08 -9.62
CA LEU A 404 -14.39 -14.75 -9.00
C LEU A 404 -14.65 -13.64 -10.03
N GLN A 405 -14.17 -13.75 -11.26
CA GLN A 405 -14.44 -12.77 -12.32
C GLN A 405 -15.93 -12.69 -12.67
N THR A 406 -16.68 -13.77 -12.47
CA THR A 406 -18.13 -13.84 -12.70
C THR A 406 -18.91 -13.44 -11.44
N VAL A 407 -18.49 -13.94 -10.28
CA VAL A 407 -19.18 -13.72 -8.99
C VAL A 407 -19.01 -12.27 -8.49
N ASP A 408 -17.86 -11.65 -8.74
CA ASP A 408 -17.55 -10.27 -8.33
C ASP A 408 -17.03 -9.42 -9.50
N PRO A 409 -17.89 -9.07 -10.47
CA PRO A 409 -17.48 -8.38 -11.69
C PRO A 409 -16.89 -7.00 -11.43
N MET A 410 -17.20 -6.35 -10.30
CA MET A 410 -16.62 -5.05 -9.94
C MET A 410 -15.10 -5.14 -9.67
N ARG A 411 -14.58 -6.31 -9.32
CA ARG A 411 -13.16 -6.57 -9.07
C ARG A 411 -12.53 -7.49 -10.11
N GLN A 412 -13.19 -7.70 -11.24
CA GLN A 412 -12.72 -8.58 -12.32
C GLN A 412 -11.28 -8.29 -12.74
N GLY A 413 -10.92 -7.01 -12.93
CA GLY A 413 -9.55 -6.61 -13.28
C GLY A 413 -8.51 -7.02 -12.22
N TYR A 414 -8.86 -6.96 -10.94
CA TYR A 414 -7.99 -7.42 -9.86
C TYR A 414 -7.74 -8.94 -9.92
N TYR A 415 -8.78 -9.72 -10.19
CA TYR A 415 -8.63 -11.18 -10.30
C TYR A 415 -7.82 -11.60 -11.53
N ARG A 416 -7.97 -10.87 -12.65
CA ARG A 416 -7.15 -11.05 -13.87
C ARG A 416 -5.69 -10.68 -13.63
N ASP A 417 -5.42 -9.61 -12.86
CA ASP A 417 -4.06 -9.26 -12.43
C ASP A 417 -3.43 -10.37 -11.58
N LEU A 418 -4.19 -10.98 -10.65
CA LEU A 418 -3.71 -12.11 -9.86
C LEU A 418 -3.44 -13.33 -10.75
N THR A 419 -4.32 -13.65 -11.68
CA THR A 419 -4.13 -14.73 -12.66
C THR A 419 -2.85 -14.53 -13.47
N SER A 420 -2.65 -13.33 -14.03
CA SER A 420 -1.43 -12.99 -14.77
C SER A 420 -0.18 -13.12 -13.91
N ARG A 421 -0.20 -12.60 -12.68
CA ARG A 421 0.92 -12.71 -11.74
C ARG A 421 1.29 -14.16 -11.43
N TRP A 422 0.33 -14.95 -10.97
CA TRP A 422 0.60 -16.32 -10.52
C TRP A 422 1.00 -17.23 -11.67
N SER A 423 0.48 -16.97 -12.87
CA SER A 423 0.90 -17.67 -14.08
C SER A 423 2.34 -17.36 -14.47
N ILE A 424 2.74 -16.07 -14.41
CA ILE A 424 4.13 -15.67 -14.67
C ILE A 424 5.06 -16.21 -13.59
N GLU A 425 4.69 -16.14 -12.30
CA GLU A 425 5.47 -16.72 -11.19
C GLU A 425 5.78 -18.20 -11.43
N ASN A 426 4.79 -18.99 -11.82
CA ASN A 426 4.95 -20.42 -12.11
C ASN A 426 5.92 -20.67 -13.28
N ARG A 427 5.85 -19.86 -14.34
CA ARG A 427 6.74 -19.99 -15.50
C ARG A 427 8.15 -19.54 -15.21
N LEU A 428 8.32 -18.41 -14.49
CA LEU A 428 9.64 -17.90 -14.07
C LEU A 428 10.38 -18.92 -13.21
N GLU A 429 9.72 -19.54 -12.25
CA GLU A 429 10.34 -20.53 -11.38
C GLU A 429 10.89 -21.73 -12.17
N ARG A 430 10.13 -22.20 -13.18
CA ARG A 430 10.58 -23.29 -14.04
C ARG A 430 11.72 -22.87 -14.98
N TRP A 431 11.65 -21.63 -15.45
CA TRP A 431 12.64 -21.08 -16.38
C TRP A 431 13.97 -20.79 -15.69
N ILE A 432 13.97 -20.19 -14.50
CA ILE A 432 15.21 -19.82 -13.76
C ILE A 432 15.94 -21.08 -13.29
N GLY A 433 15.24 -22.14 -12.91
CA GLY A 433 15.85 -23.36 -12.36
C GLY A 433 16.46 -23.15 -10.97
N ALA A 434 16.92 -24.24 -10.37
CA ALA A 434 17.41 -24.20 -8.97
C ALA A 434 18.78 -23.51 -8.79
N ASN A 435 19.57 -23.41 -9.87
CA ASN A 435 20.92 -22.83 -9.85
C ASN A 435 20.98 -21.39 -10.36
N GLY A 436 19.84 -20.73 -10.60
CA GLY A 436 19.78 -19.35 -11.09
C GLY A 436 20.17 -19.18 -12.57
N ILE A 437 20.37 -20.27 -13.31
CA ILE A 437 20.64 -20.24 -14.74
C ILE A 437 19.34 -20.51 -15.50
N PRO A 438 18.92 -19.63 -16.43
CA PRO A 438 17.69 -19.81 -17.19
C PRO A 438 17.80 -20.98 -18.18
N ASN A 439 16.72 -21.76 -18.26
CA ASN A 439 16.59 -22.89 -19.16
C ASN A 439 15.93 -22.45 -20.47
N GLY A 440 16.73 -22.09 -21.48
CA GLY A 440 16.25 -21.81 -22.82
C GLY A 440 15.26 -20.64 -22.91
N LYS A 441 14.20 -20.83 -23.70
CA LYS A 441 13.16 -19.84 -23.96
C LYS A 441 12.21 -19.69 -22.75
N LEU A 442 11.90 -18.45 -22.37
CA LEU A 442 10.84 -18.15 -21.41
C LEU A 442 9.48 -18.28 -22.10
N ASP A 443 8.80 -19.38 -21.83
CA ASP A 443 7.49 -19.67 -22.40
C ASP A 443 6.36 -19.13 -21.51
N LEU A 444 5.77 -18.02 -21.94
CA LEU A 444 4.59 -17.40 -21.35
C LEU A 444 3.36 -17.50 -22.26
N SER A 445 3.37 -18.42 -23.22
CA SER A 445 2.28 -18.59 -24.19
C SER A 445 1.02 -19.19 -23.57
N GLY A 446 -0.15 -18.80 -24.07
CA GLY A 446 -1.45 -19.40 -23.71
C GLY A 446 -1.91 -19.25 -22.27
N LEU A 447 -1.37 -18.27 -21.53
CA LEU A 447 -1.64 -18.07 -20.09
C LEU A 447 -2.80 -17.09 -19.82
N LYS A 448 -3.51 -16.64 -20.85
CA LYS A 448 -4.55 -15.60 -20.74
C LYS A 448 -4.05 -14.33 -20.07
N LEU A 449 -2.77 -13.95 -20.29
CA LEU A 449 -2.17 -12.77 -19.67
C LEU A 449 -2.81 -11.49 -20.23
N GLU A 450 -3.29 -10.61 -19.35
CA GLU A 450 -3.69 -9.25 -19.69
C GLU A 450 -2.61 -8.23 -19.38
N ARG A 451 -1.77 -8.53 -18.37
CA ARG A 451 -0.67 -7.67 -17.93
C ARG A 451 0.61 -8.44 -17.71
N LEU A 452 1.73 -7.77 -17.95
CA LEU A 452 3.06 -8.27 -17.63
C LEU A 452 3.49 -7.80 -16.25
N PHE A 453 4.12 -8.70 -15.51
CA PHE A 453 4.68 -8.48 -14.19
C PHE A 453 6.09 -9.05 -14.13
N TYR A 454 6.87 -8.66 -13.12
CA TYR A 454 8.21 -9.17 -12.89
C TYR A 454 9.20 -8.79 -14.00
N GLU A 455 9.12 -7.54 -14.46
CA GLU A 455 9.95 -6.93 -15.50
C GLU A 455 11.44 -7.12 -15.22
N GLN A 456 11.82 -7.11 -13.94
CA GLN A 456 13.19 -7.33 -13.48
C GLN A 456 13.77 -8.67 -13.93
N TYR A 457 12.96 -9.70 -14.12
CA TYR A 457 13.40 -11.00 -14.61
C TYR A 457 13.22 -11.13 -16.13
N LEU A 458 12.19 -10.51 -16.68
CA LEU A 458 11.95 -10.50 -18.13
C LEU A 458 13.04 -9.76 -18.89
N SER A 459 13.68 -8.76 -18.28
CA SER A 459 14.71 -7.92 -18.87
C SER A 459 15.99 -8.67 -19.25
N VAL A 460 16.25 -9.82 -18.65
CA VAL A 460 17.47 -10.63 -18.89
C VAL A 460 17.22 -11.87 -19.78
N ALA A 461 15.98 -12.10 -20.20
CA ALA A 461 15.62 -13.22 -21.07
C ALA A 461 16.03 -12.95 -22.53
N GLU A 462 16.60 -13.95 -23.20
CA GLU A 462 16.95 -13.86 -24.64
C GLU A 462 15.81 -14.19 -25.57
N GLU A 463 14.96 -15.12 -25.16
CA GLU A 463 13.84 -15.58 -25.96
C GLU A 463 12.59 -15.60 -25.09
N ILE A 464 11.56 -14.91 -25.54
CA ILE A 464 10.28 -14.82 -24.83
C ILE A 464 9.16 -15.17 -25.78
N ASP A 465 8.29 -16.07 -25.35
CA ASP A 465 7.07 -16.39 -26.08
C ASP A 465 5.85 -15.88 -25.32
N LEU A 466 5.18 -14.91 -25.88
CA LEU A 466 3.94 -14.32 -25.35
C LEU A 466 2.72 -14.69 -26.22
N SER A 467 2.86 -15.62 -27.19
CA SER A 467 1.79 -15.96 -28.11
C SER A 467 0.52 -16.43 -27.39
N ASN A 468 -0.64 -16.23 -28.03
CA ASN A 468 -1.95 -16.67 -27.53
C ASN A 468 -2.31 -16.14 -26.13
N ASN A 469 -2.09 -14.85 -25.90
CA ASN A 469 -2.47 -14.12 -24.68
C ASN A 469 -3.55 -13.06 -25.00
N GLN A 470 -3.87 -12.20 -24.04
CA GLN A 470 -4.89 -11.13 -24.14
C GLN A 470 -4.33 -9.81 -23.61
N LEU A 471 -3.07 -9.50 -23.97
CA LEU A 471 -2.37 -8.33 -23.44
C LEU A 471 -3.11 -7.04 -23.78
N THR A 472 -3.33 -6.24 -22.77
CA THR A 472 -3.96 -4.92 -22.91
C THR A 472 -2.98 -3.88 -23.44
N HIS A 473 -3.48 -2.76 -23.96
CA HIS A 473 -2.65 -1.63 -24.42
C HIS A 473 -1.70 -1.14 -23.31
N GLY A 474 -2.11 -1.18 -22.05
CA GLY A 474 -1.26 -0.82 -20.90
C GLY A 474 -0.03 -1.71 -20.71
N SER A 475 -0.03 -2.92 -21.29
CA SER A 475 1.12 -3.84 -21.24
C SER A 475 2.17 -3.57 -22.32
N LEU A 476 1.84 -2.82 -23.37
CA LEU A 476 2.76 -2.53 -24.48
C LEU A 476 4.01 -1.77 -24.02
N GLY A 477 3.84 -0.77 -23.16
CA GLY A 477 4.98 -0.02 -22.60
C GLY A 477 5.97 -0.89 -21.81
N LYS A 478 5.53 -2.06 -21.33
CA LYS A 478 6.40 -3.00 -20.62
C LYS A 478 7.29 -3.84 -21.54
N LEU A 479 7.01 -3.90 -22.84
CA LEU A 479 7.87 -4.57 -23.80
C LEU A 479 9.23 -3.87 -23.95
N SER A 480 9.34 -2.59 -23.58
CA SER A 480 10.62 -1.88 -23.53
C SER A 480 11.60 -2.44 -22.49
N TYR A 481 11.13 -3.19 -21.50
CA TYR A 481 11.99 -3.90 -20.55
C TYR A 481 12.73 -5.09 -21.15
N PHE A 482 12.34 -5.57 -22.33
CA PHE A 482 12.97 -6.75 -22.96
C PHE A 482 14.30 -6.44 -23.63
N SER A 483 15.15 -5.68 -22.95
CA SER A 483 16.42 -5.14 -23.47
C SER A 483 17.39 -6.22 -23.95
N PHE A 484 17.37 -7.41 -23.34
CA PHE A 484 18.21 -8.54 -23.75
C PHE A 484 17.55 -9.48 -24.74
N CYS A 485 16.25 -9.34 -25.02
CA CYS A 485 15.51 -10.24 -25.86
C CYS A 485 16.00 -10.18 -27.33
N LYS A 486 16.28 -11.33 -27.90
CA LYS A 486 16.65 -11.51 -29.31
C LYS A 486 15.49 -12.03 -30.15
N ARG A 487 14.60 -12.82 -29.53
CA ARG A 487 13.43 -13.42 -30.17
C ARG A 487 12.20 -13.27 -29.29
N LEU A 488 11.23 -12.54 -29.80
CA LEU A 488 9.96 -12.29 -29.16
C LEU A 488 8.83 -12.81 -30.04
N SER A 489 8.06 -13.79 -29.54
CA SER A 489 6.86 -14.31 -30.22
C SER A 489 5.62 -13.61 -29.68
N LEU A 490 4.87 -12.94 -30.56
CA LEU A 490 3.68 -12.12 -30.21
C LEU A 490 2.42 -12.56 -31.01
N GLU A 491 2.41 -13.75 -31.60
CA GLU A 491 1.26 -14.22 -32.36
C GLU A 491 0.01 -14.32 -31.47
N ASN A 492 -1.08 -13.69 -31.87
CA ASN A 492 -2.35 -13.65 -31.11
C ASN A 492 -2.20 -13.19 -29.66
N SER A 493 -1.27 -12.25 -29.37
CA SER A 493 -0.91 -11.85 -27.99
C SER A 493 -1.76 -10.71 -27.45
N PHE A 494 -2.45 -9.94 -28.30
CA PHE A 494 -3.12 -8.70 -27.90
C PHE A 494 -4.63 -8.78 -28.07
N GLU A 495 -5.35 -8.19 -27.10
CA GLU A 495 -6.80 -7.98 -27.20
C GLU A 495 -7.20 -7.19 -28.45
N ASN A 496 -6.35 -6.22 -28.85
CA ASN A 496 -6.53 -5.41 -30.05
C ASN A 496 -5.21 -5.26 -30.82
N ALA A 497 -5.00 -6.11 -31.81
CA ALA A 497 -3.77 -6.14 -32.61
C ALA A 497 -3.55 -4.86 -33.42
N GLU A 498 -4.60 -4.21 -33.94
CA GLU A 498 -4.49 -2.99 -34.74
C GLU A 498 -3.94 -1.82 -33.91
N LYS A 499 -4.34 -1.72 -32.64
CA LYS A 499 -3.81 -0.71 -31.71
C LYS A 499 -2.42 -1.03 -31.19
N ALA A 500 -2.03 -2.29 -31.17
CA ALA A 500 -0.72 -2.70 -30.72
C ALA A 500 0.38 -2.47 -31.77
N GLN A 501 0.08 -2.67 -33.05
CA GLN A 501 1.04 -2.63 -34.14
C GLN A 501 1.88 -1.33 -34.24
N PRO A 502 1.31 -0.10 -34.08
CA PRO A 502 2.11 1.11 -34.14
C PRO A 502 3.15 1.20 -32.99
N VAL A 503 2.78 0.74 -31.81
CA VAL A 503 3.67 0.76 -30.63
C VAL A 503 4.77 -0.30 -30.76
N LEU A 504 4.42 -1.48 -31.29
CA LEU A 504 5.41 -2.54 -31.54
C LEU A 504 6.49 -2.09 -32.52
N ARG A 505 6.11 -1.45 -33.63
CA ARG A 505 7.06 -0.85 -34.58
C ARG A 505 7.95 0.22 -33.96
N GLN A 506 7.36 1.07 -33.10
CA GLN A 506 8.14 2.09 -32.39
C GLN A 506 9.18 1.47 -31.43
N LEU A 507 8.88 0.30 -30.86
CA LEU A 507 9.77 -0.46 -29.98
C LEU A 507 10.74 -1.40 -30.74
N GLY A 508 10.64 -1.45 -32.07
CA GLY A 508 11.50 -2.31 -32.92
C GLY A 508 11.06 -3.78 -32.98
N TRP A 509 9.82 -4.06 -32.63
CA TRP A 509 9.20 -5.38 -32.74
C TRP A 509 8.20 -5.39 -33.91
N ASP A 510 8.58 -5.94 -35.04
CA ASP A 510 7.73 -6.11 -36.24
C ASP A 510 6.99 -7.44 -36.28
#